data_cae24d94895cebab7dd944d187a61930
#
_entry.id   cae24d94895cebab7dd944d187a61930
#
_cell.length_a   1.000
_cell.length_b   1.000
_cell.length_c   1.000
_cell.angle_alpha   90.00
_cell.angle_beta   90.00
_cell.angle_gamma   90.00
#
_symmetry.space_group_name_H-M   'P 1'
#
loop_
_entity.id
_entity.type
_entity.pdbx_description
1 polymer ?
#
loop_
_entity_poly.entity_id
_entity_poly.type
_entity_poly.pdbx_seq_one_letter_code
_entity_poly.pdbx_strand_id
1 'polypeptide(L)'
;TLLRSGLVRKLHFRTGYKLLQRQVTNFLKKRINVGNPDLIWVNGGELLGRKSLQVLKALRTPIVLYNNDDPTGTRDGRRFDSLRKALPYYDLCVVRLEKEEDELLKYGVRQVLRVYMSYDEEVHKPFDHPSEIPAQFISDVAFIGTWMRHEKRDEFLLKLIRAGIPVSIWGARWPKS
;
A
#
# COMPACT_ATOMS: atom_id res chain seq x y z
N THR A 1 9.67 -17.65 9.80
CA THR A 1 10.12 -16.24 9.64
C THR A 1 11.05 -16.06 8.45
N LEU A 2 10.51 -16.22 7.26
CA LEU A 2 11.21 -16.22 5.97
C LEU A 2 11.69 -14.83 5.50
N LEU A 3 11.34 -13.74 6.21
CA LEU A 3 11.65 -12.37 5.82
C LEU A 3 12.55 -11.63 6.83
N ARG A 4 13.27 -12.34 7.70
CA ARG A 4 14.12 -11.71 8.73
C ARG A 4 15.31 -10.93 8.18
N SER A 5 15.86 -11.32 7.04
CA SER A 5 17.01 -10.64 6.42
C SER A 5 16.53 -9.56 5.44
N GLY A 6 17.08 -8.35 5.56
CA GLY A 6 16.76 -7.25 4.65
C GLY A 6 17.08 -7.56 3.18
N LEU A 7 18.11 -8.39 2.94
CA LEU A 7 18.50 -8.83 1.60
C LEU A 7 17.46 -9.77 0.99
N VAL A 8 16.99 -10.74 1.76
CA VAL A 8 15.94 -11.69 1.34
C VAL A 8 14.64 -10.95 1.04
N ARG A 9 14.26 -9.97 1.85
CA ARG A 9 13.08 -9.13 1.61
C ARG A 9 13.21 -8.34 0.30
N LYS A 10 14.38 -7.75 0.01
CA LYS A 10 14.65 -7.05 -1.26
C LYS A 10 14.54 -7.99 -2.47
N LEU A 11 15.07 -9.22 -2.36
CA LEU A 11 14.97 -10.21 -3.41
C LEU A 11 13.51 -10.59 -3.71
N HIS A 12 12.72 -10.87 -2.68
CA HIS A 12 11.29 -11.18 -2.85
C HIS A 12 10.51 -10.01 -3.45
N PHE A 13 10.75 -8.80 -2.99
CA PHE A 13 10.17 -7.60 -3.56
C PHE A 13 10.47 -7.49 -5.07
N ARG A 14 11.76 -7.62 -5.47
CA ARG A 14 12.19 -7.52 -6.86
C ARG A 14 11.70 -8.65 -7.76
N THR A 15 11.39 -9.82 -7.21
CA THR A 15 10.86 -10.97 -7.94
C THR A 15 9.35 -11.07 -7.94
N GLY A 16 8.63 -10.07 -7.40
CA GLY A 16 7.18 -10.08 -7.28
C GLY A 16 6.68 -11.24 -6.41
N TYR A 17 7.45 -11.58 -5.39
CA TYR A 17 7.17 -12.64 -4.42
C TYR A 17 6.96 -14.04 -5.05
N LYS A 18 7.41 -14.27 -6.30
CA LYS A 18 7.22 -15.55 -7.00
C LYS A 18 7.81 -16.73 -6.24
N LEU A 19 8.96 -16.55 -5.60
CA LEU A 19 9.65 -17.61 -4.85
C LEU A 19 8.89 -18.05 -3.59
N LEU A 20 8.02 -17.18 -3.05
CA LEU A 20 7.23 -17.48 -1.84
C LEU A 20 5.88 -18.13 -2.15
N GLN A 21 5.42 -18.17 -3.39
CA GLN A 21 4.05 -18.57 -3.73
C GLN A 21 3.68 -19.97 -3.22
N ARG A 22 4.59 -20.93 -3.34
CA ARG A 22 4.36 -22.30 -2.84
C ARG A 22 4.16 -22.31 -1.32
N GLN A 23 4.99 -21.58 -0.59
CA GLN A 23 4.97 -21.54 0.87
C GLN A 23 3.70 -20.83 1.36
N VAL A 24 3.36 -19.68 0.75
CA VAL A 24 2.14 -18.91 1.07
C VAL A 24 0.90 -19.77 0.80
N THR A 25 0.82 -20.42 -0.35
CA THR A 25 -0.30 -21.30 -0.70
C THR A 25 -0.43 -22.48 0.28
N ASN A 26 0.66 -23.12 0.66
CA ASN A 26 0.66 -24.21 1.63
C ASN A 26 0.27 -23.72 3.04
N PHE A 27 0.71 -22.53 3.43
CA PHE A 27 0.29 -21.92 4.69
C PHE A 27 -1.24 -21.71 4.72
N LEU A 28 -1.79 -21.13 3.67
CA LEU A 28 -3.24 -20.93 3.55
C LEU A 28 -4.01 -22.25 3.63
N LYS A 29 -3.60 -23.26 2.88
CA LYS A 29 -4.24 -24.59 2.92
C LYS A 29 -4.32 -25.18 4.34
N LYS A 30 -3.28 -24.96 5.15
CA LYS A 30 -3.26 -25.45 6.54
C LYS A 30 -4.14 -24.63 7.48
N ARG A 31 -4.42 -23.37 7.16
CA ARG A 31 -5.16 -22.44 8.03
C ARG A 31 -6.62 -22.23 7.65
N ILE A 32 -6.97 -22.54 6.40
CA ILE A 32 -8.28 -22.23 5.84
C ILE A 32 -9.42 -23.07 6.48
N ASN A 33 -9.08 -24.18 7.12
CA ASN A 33 -10.08 -25.07 7.78
C ASN A 33 -10.55 -24.55 9.15
N VAL A 34 -10.12 -23.35 9.55
CA VAL A 34 -10.44 -22.78 10.87
C VAL A 34 -11.61 -21.79 10.74
N GLY A 35 -12.80 -22.30 10.44
CA GLY A 35 -14.03 -21.51 10.38
C GLY A 35 -14.54 -21.25 8.96
N ASN A 36 -15.79 -20.86 8.85
CA ASN A 36 -16.43 -20.40 7.62
C ASN A 36 -16.56 -18.87 7.71
N PRO A 37 -15.61 -18.08 7.18
CA PRO A 37 -15.73 -16.64 7.24
C PRO A 37 -16.82 -16.15 6.29
N ASP A 38 -17.54 -15.10 6.66
CA ASP A 38 -18.53 -14.44 5.80
C ASP A 38 -17.85 -13.54 4.76
N LEU A 39 -16.62 -13.09 5.03
CA LEU A 39 -15.83 -12.24 4.16
C LEU A 39 -14.33 -12.53 4.33
N ILE A 40 -13.59 -12.54 3.22
CA ILE A 40 -12.14 -12.59 3.22
C ILE A 40 -11.61 -11.22 2.79
N TRP A 41 -11.01 -10.49 3.74
CA TRP A 41 -10.39 -9.21 3.49
C TRP A 41 -8.88 -9.38 3.27
N VAL A 42 -8.39 -8.94 2.11
CA VAL A 42 -6.96 -8.99 1.76
C VAL A 42 -6.42 -7.57 1.73
N ASN A 43 -5.53 -7.26 2.65
CA ASN A 43 -4.84 -5.98 2.69
C ASN A 43 -3.50 -6.05 1.93
N GLY A 44 -3.33 -5.21 0.89
CA GLY A 44 -2.13 -5.15 0.05
C GLY A 44 -2.06 -6.24 -1.02
N GLY A 45 -2.14 -7.50 -0.65
CA GLY A 45 -2.29 -8.66 -1.55
C GLY A 45 -1.04 -9.12 -2.32
N GLU A 46 0.10 -8.45 -2.25
CA GLU A 46 1.30 -8.76 -3.06
C GLU A 46 1.87 -10.17 -2.84
N LEU A 47 1.60 -10.76 -1.67
CA LEU A 47 2.01 -12.14 -1.35
C LEU A 47 1.09 -13.20 -1.95
N LEU A 48 -0.13 -12.83 -2.34
CA LEU A 48 -1.16 -13.75 -2.79
C LEU A 48 -1.18 -13.85 -4.32
N GLY A 49 -0.64 -14.91 -4.86
CA GLY A 49 -0.73 -15.20 -6.28
C GLY A 49 -1.93 -16.07 -6.63
N ARG A 50 -2.09 -16.38 -7.91
CA ARG A 50 -3.21 -17.14 -8.47
C ARG A 50 -3.57 -18.40 -7.68
N LYS A 51 -2.58 -19.24 -7.34
CA LYS A 51 -2.84 -20.50 -6.61
C LYS A 51 -3.39 -20.26 -5.20
N SER A 52 -2.93 -19.21 -4.53
CA SER A 52 -3.42 -18.82 -3.22
C SER A 52 -4.89 -18.40 -3.29
N LEU A 53 -5.25 -17.57 -4.28
CA LEU A 53 -6.63 -17.14 -4.48
C LEU A 53 -7.56 -18.32 -4.87
N GLN A 54 -7.08 -19.26 -5.69
CA GLN A 54 -7.84 -20.47 -6.01
C GLN A 54 -8.18 -21.30 -4.75
N VAL A 55 -7.23 -21.37 -3.80
CA VAL A 55 -7.47 -22.04 -2.51
C VAL A 55 -8.53 -21.28 -1.70
N LEU A 56 -8.48 -19.96 -1.65
CA LEU A 56 -9.48 -19.12 -0.96
C LEU A 56 -10.86 -19.23 -1.62
N LYS A 57 -10.94 -19.23 -2.96
CA LYS A 57 -12.20 -19.39 -3.70
C LYS A 57 -12.94 -20.70 -3.41
N ALA A 58 -12.24 -21.75 -3.00
CA ALA A 58 -12.86 -23.02 -2.60
C ALA A 58 -13.81 -22.88 -1.38
N LEU A 59 -13.64 -21.84 -0.59
CA LEU A 59 -14.55 -21.52 0.54
C LEU A 59 -15.89 -20.95 0.09
N ARG A 60 -16.04 -20.54 -1.15
CA ARG A 60 -17.24 -19.87 -1.69
C ARG A 60 -17.60 -18.56 -0.95
N THR A 61 -16.64 -17.98 -0.26
CA THR A 61 -16.75 -16.72 0.48
C THR A 61 -16.28 -15.57 -0.38
N PRO A 62 -16.94 -14.40 -0.35
CA PRO A 62 -16.48 -13.20 -1.05
C PRO A 62 -15.06 -12.81 -0.64
N ILE A 63 -14.23 -12.44 -1.63
CA ILE A 63 -12.84 -12.04 -1.40
C ILE A 63 -12.67 -10.59 -1.88
N VAL A 64 -12.35 -9.71 -0.95
CA VAL A 64 -12.10 -8.29 -1.20
C VAL A 64 -10.62 -7.98 -1.12
N LEU A 65 -10.08 -7.32 -2.14
CA LEU A 65 -8.75 -6.72 -2.10
C LEU A 65 -8.86 -5.25 -1.73
N TYR A 66 -8.16 -4.83 -0.70
CA TYR A 66 -7.91 -3.42 -0.41
C TYR A 66 -6.43 -3.11 -0.65
N ASN A 67 -6.13 -2.27 -1.64
CA ASN A 67 -4.75 -1.91 -1.98
C ASN A 67 -4.56 -0.40 -2.00
N ASN A 68 -3.63 0.08 -1.17
CA ASN A 68 -3.24 1.49 -1.10
C ASN A 68 -2.21 1.90 -2.14
N ASP A 69 -1.52 0.95 -2.75
CA ASP A 69 -0.53 1.17 -3.79
C ASP A 69 -1.16 0.90 -5.17
N ASP A 70 -0.55 1.45 -6.22
CA ASP A 70 -0.95 1.17 -7.60
C ASP A 70 -0.34 -0.16 -8.07
N PRO A 71 -1.09 -1.29 -8.09
CA PRO A 71 -0.56 -2.59 -8.49
C PRO A 71 -0.36 -2.70 -10.00
N THR A 72 -0.96 -1.81 -10.79
CA THR A 72 -0.92 -1.81 -12.25
C THR A 72 0.20 -0.93 -12.80
N GLY A 73 0.64 0.04 -12.01
CA GLY A 73 1.70 0.97 -12.38
C GLY A 73 3.09 0.37 -12.44
N THR A 74 4.02 1.16 -12.98
CA THR A 74 5.43 0.76 -13.18
C THR A 74 6.35 1.18 -12.03
N ARG A 75 5.90 2.07 -11.13
CA ARG A 75 6.70 2.66 -10.05
C ARG A 75 7.40 1.61 -9.18
N ASP A 76 6.68 0.57 -8.80
CA ASP A 76 7.17 -0.48 -7.90
C ASP A 76 7.76 -1.69 -8.65
N GLY A 77 8.00 -1.54 -9.96
CA GLY A 77 8.60 -2.56 -10.81
C GLY A 77 7.82 -3.87 -10.80
N ARG A 78 8.47 -4.95 -10.37
CA ARG A 78 7.87 -6.30 -10.38
C ARG A 78 7.16 -6.69 -9.07
N ARG A 79 7.09 -5.80 -8.08
CA ARG A 79 6.51 -6.09 -6.76
C ARG A 79 5.15 -6.78 -6.86
N PHE A 80 4.30 -6.32 -7.75
CA PHE A 80 2.92 -6.78 -7.89
C PHE A 80 2.72 -7.89 -8.95
N ASP A 81 3.78 -8.48 -9.52
CA ASP A 81 3.65 -9.51 -10.56
C ASP A 81 2.78 -10.71 -10.14
N SER A 82 2.88 -11.14 -8.88
CA SER A 82 2.06 -12.24 -8.36
C SER A 82 0.61 -11.81 -8.15
N LEU A 83 0.40 -10.61 -7.62
CA LEU A 83 -0.93 -10.03 -7.42
C LEU A 83 -1.66 -9.82 -8.74
N ARG A 84 -1.01 -9.22 -9.77
CA ARG A 84 -1.63 -8.99 -11.09
C ARG A 84 -2.22 -10.28 -11.68
N LYS A 85 -1.54 -11.42 -11.50
CA LYS A 85 -2.04 -12.74 -11.94
C LYS A 85 -3.20 -13.26 -11.09
N ALA A 86 -3.41 -12.70 -9.92
CA ALA A 86 -4.45 -13.08 -8.98
C ALA A 86 -5.69 -12.18 -9.03
N LEU A 87 -5.57 -11.00 -9.64
CA LEU A 87 -6.65 -9.99 -9.71
C LEU A 87 -8.00 -10.55 -10.18
N PRO A 88 -8.09 -11.42 -11.23
CA PRO A 88 -9.38 -11.96 -11.68
C PRO A 88 -10.11 -12.85 -10.65
N TYR A 89 -9.45 -13.23 -9.57
CA TYR A 89 -10.01 -14.08 -8.52
C TYR A 89 -10.62 -13.31 -7.35
N TYR A 90 -10.42 -11.99 -7.30
CA TYR A 90 -11.10 -11.13 -6.32
C TYR A 90 -12.52 -10.83 -6.78
N ASP A 91 -13.45 -10.78 -5.85
CA ASP A 91 -14.83 -10.39 -6.13
C ASP A 91 -14.98 -8.87 -6.19
N LEU A 92 -14.22 -8.15 -5.37
CA LEU A 92 -14.13 -6.71 -5.33
C LEU A 92 -12.69 -6.27 -5.11
N CYS A 93 -12.23 -5.29 -5.85
CA CYS A 93 -10.99 -4.57 -5.59
C CYS A 93 -11.31 -3.14 -5.15
N VAL A 94 -10.80 -2.75 -4.00
CA VAL A 94 -10.92 -1.40 -3.45
C VAL A 94 -9.62 -0.65 -3.70
N VAL A 95 -9.71 0.50 -4.38
CA VAL A 95 -8.59 1.32 -4.82
C VAL A 95 -8.78 2.79 -4.46
N ARG A 96 -7.73 3.59 -4.61
CA ARG A 96 -7.75 5.02 -4.25
C ARG A 96 -7.72 5.95 -5.45
N LEU A 97 -7.06 5.56 -6.54
CA LEU A 97 -6.84 6.41 -7.70
C LEU A 97 -7.80 6.04 -8.82
N GLU A 98 -8.38 7.05 -9.43
CA GLU A 98 -9.33 6.91 -10.55
C GLU A 98 -8.75 6.09 -11.71
N LYS A 99 -7.50 6.37 -12.08
CA LYS A 99 -6.82 5.62 -13.14
C LYS A 99 -6.72 4.11 -12.88
N GLU A 100 -6.80 3.67 -11.63
CA GLU A 100 -6.71 2.26 -11.26
C GLU A 100 -7.99 1.49 -11.59
N GLU A 101 -9.12 2.15 -11.68
CA GLU A 101 -10.41 1.50 -11.99
C GLU A 101 -10.35 0.83 -13.36
N ASP A 102 -10.04 1.60 -14.40
CA ASP A 102 -9.96 1.08 -15.76
C ASP A 102 -8.83 0.05 -15.95
N GLU A 103 -7.70 0.29 -15.29
CA GLU A 103 -6.58 -0.64 -15.39
C GLU A 103 -6.90 -1.99 -14.75
N LEU A 104 -7.56 -2.02 -13.59
CA LEU A 104 -7.94 -3.27 -12.93
C LEU A 104 -8.98 -4.05 -13.74
N LEU A 105 -9.93 -3.36 -14.39
CA LEU A 105 -10.89 -4.00 -15.28
C LEU A 105 -10.18 -4.70 -16.45
N LYS A 106 -9.12 -4.11 -17.03
CA LYS A 106 -8.27 -4.75 -18.06
C LYS A 106 -7.58 -6.02 -17.56
N TYR A 107 -7.27 -6.10 -16.25
CA TYR A 107 -6.74 -7.31 -15.61
C TYR A 107 -7.82 -8.35 -15.28
N GLY A 108 -9.08 -8.14 -15.63
CA GLY A 108 -10.19 -9.08 -15.44
C GLY A 108 -10.81 -9.04 -14.05
N VAL A 109 -10.62 -7.96 -13.31
CA VAL A 109 -11.35 -7.70 -12.06
C VAL A 109 -12.82 -7.46 -12.39
N ARG A 110 -13.74 -8.04 -11.61
CA ARG A 110 -15.18 -7.95 -11.88
C ARG A 110 -15.80 -6.66 -11.37
N GLN A 111 -15.39 -6.23 -10.20
CA GLN A 111 -15.92 -5.04 -9.52
C GLN A 111 -14.77 -4.26 -8.91
N VAL A 112 -14.79 -2.95 -9.11
CA VAL A 112 -13.85 -2.02 -8.52
C VAL A 112 -14.64 -0.97 -7.74
N LEU A 113 -14.17 -0.64 -6.55
CA LEU A 113 -14.70 0.43 -5.72
C LEU A 113 -13.58 1.42 -5.44
N ARG A 114 -13.77 2.67 -5.85
CA ARG A 114 -12.87 3.75 -5.46
C ARG A 114 -13.27 4.33 -4.12
N VAL A 115 -12.28 4.47 -3.24
CA VAL A 115 -12.44 5.12 -1.93
C VAL A 115 -11.37 6.18 -1.74
N TYR A 116 -11.66 7.19 -0.96
CA TYR A 116 -10.66 8.17 -0.53
C TYR A 116 -9.85 7.63 0.64
N MET A 117 -8.70 8.26 0.91
CA MET A 117 -7.99 7.98 2.15
C MET A 117 -8.86 8.43 3.33
N SER A 118 -9.00 7.52 4.28
CA SER A 118 -9.64 7.81 5.54
C SER A 118 -8.67 8.52 6.51
N TYR A 119 -9.23 9.21 7.45
CA TYR A 119 -8.55 9.75 8.62
C TYR A 119 -9.33 9.34 9.87
N ASP A 120 -8.66 9.34 10.98
CA ASP A 120 -9.28 9.10 12.29
C ASP A 120 -9.68 10.45 12.87
N GLU A 121 -10.96 10.69 13.00
CA GLU A 121 -11.51 11.99 13.44
C GLU A 121 -11.25 12.31 14.91
N GLU A 122 -10.95 11.29 15.72
CA GLU A 122 -10.56 11.48 17.12
C GLU A 122 -9.08 11.91 17.23
N VAL A 123 -8.23 11.35 16.39
CA VAL A 123 -6.77 11.56 16.42
C VAL A 123 -6.33 12.71 15.50
N HIS A 124 -6.95 12.83 14.32
CA HIS A 124 -6.57 13.82 13.30
C HIS A 124 -7.47 15.06 13.33
N LYS A 125 -7.75 15.56 14.51
CA LYS A 125 -8.51 16.80 14.70
C LYS A 125 -7.59 18.02 14.83
N PRO A 126 -8.05 19.21 14.40
CA PRO A 126 -7.33 20.44 14.68
C PRO A 126 -7.28 20.72 16.18
N PHE A 127 -6.31 21.50 16.61
CA PHE A 127 -6.33 22.06 17.97
C PHE A 127 -7.45 23.11 18.09
N ASP A 128 -8.09 23.18 19.25
CA ASP A 128 -9.17 24.15 19.48
C ASP A 128 -8.63 25.58 19.49
N HIS A 129 -7.40 25.77 20.01
CA HIS A 129 -6.72 27.05 20.02
C HIS A 129 -5.27 26.93 19.52
N PRO A 130 -4.75 27.93 18.77
CA PRO A 130 -3.35 27.95 18.32
C PRO A 130 -2.31 27.85 19.46
N SER A 131 -2.67 28.34 20.66
CA SER A 131 -1.81 28.27 21.85
C SER A 131 -1.59 26.84 22.38
N GLU A 132 -2.41 25.90 21.99
CA GLU A 132 -2.29 24.49 22.36
C GLU A 132 -1.30 23.74 21.48
N ILE A 133 -0.92 24.34 20.35
CA ILE A 133 0.04 23.72 19.42
C ILE A 133 1.43 23.73 20.08
N PRO A 134 2.04 22.57 20.29
CA PRO A 134 3.41 22.53 20.83
C PRO A 134 4.37 23.33 19.93
N ALA A 135 5.22 24.17 20.54
CA ALA A 135 6.09 25.11 19.84
C ALA A 135 6.92 24.44 18.71
N GLN A 136 7.30 23.19 18.90
CA GLN A 136 8.04 22.41 17.91
C GLN A 136 7.28 22.10 16.61
N PHE A 137 5.96 22.23 16.61
CA PHE A 137 5.10 21.98 15.44
C PHE A 137 4.56 23.28 14.82
N ILE A 138 4.90 24.42 15.38
CA ILE A 138 4.54 25.72 14.77
C ILE A 138 5.43 25.97 13.59
N SER A 139 4.84 26.18 12.42
CA SER A 139 5.55 26.49 11.17
C SER A 139 4.64 27.16 10.16
N ASP A 140 5.19 28.05 9.33
CA ASP A 140 4.45 28.71 8.26
C ASP A 140 4.08 27.70 7.16
N VAL A 141 5.03 26.84 6.79
CA VAL A 141 4.83 25.75 5.84
C VAL A 141 5.35 24.45 6.43
N ALA A 142 4.50 23.44 6.49
CA ALA A 142 4.85 22.10 6.93
C ALA A 142 4.86 21.12 5.77
N PHE A 143 5.91 20.32 5.67
CA PHE A 143 5.92 19.14 4.82
C PHE A 143 6.04 17.88 5.66
N ILE A 144 5.05 16.99 5.58
CA ILE A 144 5.04 15.72 6.29
C ILE A 144 5.15 14.59 5.26
N GLY A 145 6.27 13.86 5.28
CA GLY A 145 6.47 12.75 4.35
C GLY A 145 7.87 12.18 4.34
N THR A 146 7.98 10.94 3.85
CA THR A 146 9.27 10.25 3.72
C THR A 146 10.00 10.74 2.47
N TRP A 147 11.32 10.97 2.58
CA TRP A 147 12.12 11.25 1.39
C TRP A 147 12.20 10.01 0.48
N MET A 148 11.95 10.23 -0.81
CA MET A 148 11.97 9.21 -1.85
C MET A 148 12.81 9.71 -3.02
N ARG A 149 13.91 9.02 -3.31
CA ARG A 149 14.92 9.43 -4.31
C ARG A 149 14.35 9.81 -5.69
N HIS A 150 13.27 9.17 -6.11
CA HIS A 150 12.71 9.35 -7.46
C HIS A 150 11.57 10.38 -7.52
N GLU A 151 11.13 10.92 -6.37
CA GLU A 151 10.00 11.84 -6.32
C GLU A 151 10.44 13.30 -6.29
N LYS A 152 11.75 13.58 -6.20
CA LYS A 152 12.34 14.92 -6.22
C LYS A 152 11.70 15.89 -5.21
N ARG A 153 11.25 15.38 -4.08
CA ARG A 153 10.62 16.19 -3.02
C ARG A 153 11.58 17.20 -2.44
N ASP A 154 12.84 16.83 -2.32
CA ASP A 154 13.95 17.69 -1.89
C ASP A 154 14.17 18.86 -2.85
N GLU A 155 14.18 18.61 -4.17
CA GLU A 155 14.31 19.68 -5.17
C GLU A 155 13.15 20.69 -5.07
N PHE A 156 11.92 20.21 -4.85
CA PHE A 156 10.74 21.07 -4.69
C PHE A 156 10.84 21.92 -3.42
N LEU A 157 11.16 21.32 -2.28
CA LEU A 157 11.24 22.03 -1.00
C LEU A 157 12.41 23.04 -1.00
N LEU A 158 13.54 22.70 -1.62
CA LEU A 158 14.66 23.63 -1.78
C LEU A 158 14.29 24.88 -2.61
N LYS A 159 13.38 24.77 -3.58
CA LYS A 159 12.88 25.94 -4.30
C LYS A 159 12.10 26.89 -3.40
N LEU A 160 11.26 26.34 -2.51
CA LEU A 160 10.53 27.15 -1.53
C LEU A 160 11.49 27.87 -0.57
N ILE A 161 12.47 27.15 -0.02
CA ILE A 161 13.47 27.71 0.90
C ILE A 161 14.29 28.82 0.20
N ARG A 162 14.71 28.61 -1.05
CA ARG A 162 15.44 29.63 -1.84
C ARG A 162 14.59 30.84 -2.16
N ALA A 163 13.28 30.70 -2.21
CA ALA A 163 12.34 31.81 -2.36
C ALA A 163 12.05 32.54 -1.03
N GLY A 164 12.77 32.21 0.04
CA GLY A 164 12.59 32.82 1.37
C GLY A 164 11.41 32.28 2.16
N ILE A 165 10.81 31.18 1.75
CA ILE A 165 9.68 30.58 2.45
C ILE A 165 10.24 29.58 3.49
N PRO A 166 10.00 29.78 4.81
CA PRO A 166 10.43 28.85 5.82
C PRO A 166 9.61 27.56 5.75
N VAL A 167 10.30 26.43 5.62
CA VAL A 167 9.67 25.11 5.53
C VAL A 167 10.17 24.22 6.64
N SER A 168 9.25 23.67 7.43
CA SER A 168 9.53 22.61 8.39
C SER A 168 9.23 21.24 7.79
N ILE A 169 10.17 20.27 7.98
CA ILE A 169 10.08 18.96 7.36
C ILE A 169 10.01 17.89 8.42
N TRP A 170 8.95 17.08 8.40
CA TRP A 170 8.79 15.91 9.25
C TRP A 170 8.69 14.64 8.41
N GLY A 171 9.44 13.61 8.82
CA GLY A 171 9.39 12.32 8.17
C GLY A 171 10.71 11.58 8.17
N ALA A 172 10.71 10.40 7.55
CA ALA A 172 11.86 9.52 7.53
C ALA A 172 12.72 9.69 6.27
N ARG A 173 13.99 9.22 6.36
CA ARG A 173 14.96 9.10 5.25
C ARG A 173 15.45 10.41 4.64
N TRP A 174 15.13 11.54 5.21
CA TRP A 174 15.71 12.82 4.76
C TRP A 174 17.23 12.79 4.92
N PRO A 175 18.00 13.35 3.95
CA PRO A 175 19.44 13.51 4.11
C PRO A 175 19.73 14.29 5.39
N LYS A 176 20.72 13.84 6.16
CA LYS A 176 21.23 14.64 7.27
C LYS A 176 22.03 15.78 6.67
N SER A 177 21.73 17.00 7.08
CA SER A 177 22.53 18.20 6.79
C SER A 177 23.92 18.10 7.39
#